data_3fa4d1c19a9831f30156b2c556e8152a
#
_entry.id   3fa4d1c19a9831f30156b2c556e8152a
#
_cell.length_a   1.000
_cell.length_b   1.000
_cell.length_c   1.000
_cell.angle_alpha   90.00
_cell.angle_beta   90.00
_cell.angle_gamma   90.00
#
_symmetry.space_group_name_H-M   'P 1'
#
loop_
_entity.id
_entity.type
_entity.pdbx_description
1 polymer ?
#
loop_
_entity_poly.entity_id
_entity_poly.type
_entity_poly.pdbx_seq_one_letter_code
_entity_poly.pdbx_strand_id
1 'polypeptide(L)'
;VMAVEDILDFAAGADLDDVRELLQRQIDCNMAIAEEGLRRPWGAQVGRTLLRSASGDLYTRAAAAAAAGSDARMGGCELPVAIVSEKGLPHDALLRALLVSDLITIHQKTGIGRLSAFCGATSAGVGAACGIAWLDGGGYEVIAHTIVNALAILSGMVCDGAKASCAAKIATAVNNGLLGYRLFQQGLQFYGGDGIVTKGVENTIANVGRLAREGMRGTDCEILDIMVGR
;
A
#
# COMPACT_ATOMS: atom_id res chain seq x y z
N VAL A 1 9.86 -19.24 -0.95
CA VAL A 1 9.16 -17.99 -0.58
C VAL A 1 10.24 -16.93 -0.54
N MET A 2 10.10 -15.86 -1.31
CA MET A 2 11.06 -14.75 -1.30
C MET A 2 10.89 -13.97 0.02
N ALA A 3 12.03 -13.64 0.66
CA ALA A 3 12.04 -12.72 1.80
C ALA A 3 12.07 -11.25 1.31
N VAL A 4 11.86 -10.30 2.21
CA VAL A 4 11.96 -8.86 1.88
C VAL A 4 13.35 -8.53 1.31
N GLU A 5 14.41 -9.10 1.84
CA GLU A 5 15.79 -8.91 1.35
C GLU A 5 15.94 -9.39 -0.11
N ASP A 6 15.43 -10.60 -0.43
CA ASP A 6 15.46 -11.13 -1.81
C ASP A 6 14.70 -10.23 -2.79
N ILE A 7 13.58 -9.63 -2.35
CA ILE A 7 12.80 -8.68 -3.16
C ILE A 7 13.61 -7.44 -3.49
N LEU A 8 14.34 -6.89 -2.52
CA LEU A 8 15.13 -5.68 -2.71
C LEU A 8 16.35 -5.94 -3.60
N ASP A 9 17.02 -7.07 -3.40
CA ASP A 9 18.14 -7.50 -4.25
C ASP A 9 17.69 -7.70 -5.70
N PHE A 10 16.54 -8.36 -5.88
CA PHE A 10 15.94 -8.51 -7.21
C PHE A 10 15.60 -7.14 -7.83
N ALA A 11 14.93 -6.26 -7.11
CA ALA A 11 14.54 -4.94 -7.63
C ALA A 11 15.75 -4.06 -7.98
N ALA A 12 16.87 -4.19 -7.24
CA ALA A 12 18.12 -3.48 -7.54
C ALA A 12 18.79 -3.99 -8.81
N GLY A 13 18.82 -5.32 -9.02
CA GLY A 13 19.55 -5.98 -10.10
C GLY A 13 18.72 -6.37 -11.32
N ALA A 14 17.39 -6.27 -11.27
CA ALA A 14 16.52 -6.69 -12.36
C ALA A 14 16.79 -5.93 -13.66
N ASP A 15 16.79 -6.65 -14.78
CA ASP A 15 16.67 -6.05 -16.09
C ASP A 15 15.24 -5.49 -16.22
N LEU A 16 15.13 -4.18 -16.30
CA LEU A 16 13.85 -3.50 -16.38
C LEU A 16 13.14 -3.74 -17.72
N ASP A 17 13.86 -4.13 -18.78
CA ASP A 17 13.25 -4.34 -20.08
C ASP A 17 12.22 -5.46 -20.06
N ASP A 18 12.41 -6.49 -19.22
CA ASP A 18 11.47 -7.59 -19.03
C ASP A 18 10.11 -7.16 -18.42
N VAL A 19 10.10 -6.09 -17.63
CA VAL A 19 8.92 -5.63 -16.90
C VAL A 19 8.48 -4.21 -17.27
N ARG A 20 9.26 -3.50 -18.08
CA ARG A 20 9.05 -2.09 -18.44
C ARG A 20 7.65 -1.84 -19.01
N GLU A 21 7.24 -2.63 -19.97
CA GLU A 21 5.92 -2.46 -20.60
C GLU A 21 4.79 -2.63 -19.59
N LEU A 22 4.88 -3.63 -18.72
CA LEU A 22 3.88 -3.90 -17.68
C LEU A 22 3.79 -2.74 -16.68
N LEU A 23 4.92 -2.30 -16.14
CA LEU A 23 4.98 -1.22 -15.18
C LEU A 23 4.56 0.12 -15.80
N GLN A 24 4.95 0.38 -17.06
CA GLN A 24 4.52 1.58 -17.75
C GLN A 24 2.99 1.61 -17.95
N ARG A 25 2.40 0.51 -18.36
CA ARG A 25 0.93 0.41 -18.50
C ARG A 25 0.22 0.61 -17.15
N GLN A 26 0.82 0.14 -16.06
CA GLN A 26 0.32 0.36 -14.70
C GLN A 26 0.34 1.86 -14.37
N ILE A 27 1.46 2.55 -14.62
CA ILE A 27 1.58 4.01 -14.44
C ILE A 27 0.51 4.74 -15.23
N ASP A 28 0.44 4.50 -16.54
CA ASP A 28 -0.46 5.22 -17.45
C ASP A 28 -1.92 5.03 -17.04
N CYS A 29 -2.32 3.79 -16.72
CA CYS A 29 -3.66 3.48 -16.27
C CYS A 29 -4.01 4.20 -14.96
N ASN A 30 -3.12 4.16 -13.97
CA ASN A 30 -3.39 4.74 -12.66
C ASN A 30 -3.37 6.27 -12.67
N MET A 31 -2.47 6.88 -13.42
CA MET A 31 -2.49 8.32 -13.65
C MET A 31 -3.79 8.77 -14.29
N ALA A 32 -4.23 8.10 -15.36
CA ALA A 32 -5.47 8.44 -16.05
C ALA A 32 -6.71 8.33 -15.13
N ILE A 33 -6.81 7.28 -14.32
CA ILE A 33 -7.95 7.14 -13.40
C ILE A 33 -7.87 8.10 -12.21
N ALA A 34 -6.69 8.43 -11.71
CA ALA A 34 -6.52 9.44 -10.66
C ALA A 34 -6.93 10.84 -11.17
N GLU A 35 -6.47 11.23 -12.33
CA GLU A 35 -6.88 12.48 -12.99
C GLU A 35 -8.39 12.54 -13.20
N GLU A 36 -9.01 11.46 -13.67
CA GLU A 36 -10.46 11.38 -13.85
C GLU A 36 -11.19 11.55 -12.51
N GLY A 37 -10.74 10.90 -11.43
CA GLY A 37 -11.33 11.02 -10.10
C GLY A 37 -11.16 12.41 -9.48
N LEU A 38 -10.05 13.11 -9.78
CA LEU A 38 -9.85 14.49 -9.36
C LEU A 38 -10.68 15.49 -10.17
N ARG A 39 -10.92 15.21 -11.46
CA ARG A 39 -11.64 16.08 -12.38
C ARG A 39 -13.16 15.99 -12.21
N ARG A 40 -13.72 14.81 -12.03
CA ARG A 40 -15.17 14.56 -11.97
C ARG A 40 -15.62 14.13 -10.56
N PRO A 41 -16.91 14.39 -10.21
CA PRO A 41 -17.46 14.01 -8.91
C PRO A 41 -17.87 12.53 -8.85
N TRP A 42 -16.90 11.64 -8.98
CA TRP A 42 -17.12 10.20 -8.86
C TRP A 42 -17.19 9.72 -7.40
N GLY A 43 -17.91 8.65 -7.16
CA GLY A 43 -18.00 7.98 -5.88
C GLY A 43 -18.33 8.92 -4.72
N ALA A 44 -17.62 8.78 -3.62
CA ALA A 44 -17.74 9.65 -2.43
C ALA A 44 -16.83 10.88 -2.48
N GLN A 45 -16.12 11.12 -3.58
CA GLN A 45 -15.21 12.25 -3.80
C GLN A 45 -14.12 12.37 -2.70
N VAL A 46 -13.65 11.24 -2.19
CA VAL A 46 -12.65 11.20 -1.10
C VAL A 46 -11.35 11.87 -1.53
N GLY A 47 -10.83 11.53 -2.73
CA GLY A 47 -9.60 12.12 -3.25
C GLY A 47 -9.69 13.64 -3.41
N ARG A 48 -10.80 14.15 -3.93
CA ARG A 48 -11.04 15.60 -4.06
C ARG A 48 -11.16 16.28 -2.70
N THR A 49 -11.78 15.63 -1.73
CA THR A 49 -11.92 16.15 -0.37
C THR A 49 -10.55 16.22 0.32
N LEU A 50 -9.76 15.16 0.23
CA LEU A 50 -8.40 15.14 0.77
C LEU A 50 -7.52 16.23 0.13
N LEU A 51 -7.57 16.38 -1.18
CA LEU A 51 -6.78 17.39 -1.88
C LEU A 51 -7.13 18.82 -1.46
N ARG A 52 -8.41 19.12 -1.19
CA ARG A 52 -8.85 20.43 -0.72
C ARG A 52 -8.44 20.74 0.72
N SER A 53 -8.36 19.72 1.57
CA SER A 53 -7.97 19.86 2.98
C SER A 53 -6.47 19.69 3.21
N ALA A 54 -5.71 19.29 2.16
CA ALA A 54 -4.29 19.07 2.25
C ALA A 54 -3.52 20.40 2.38
N SER A 55 -2.54 20.41 3.28
CA SER A 55 -1.59 21.53 3.43
C SER A 55 -0.56 21.63 2.31
N GLY A 56 -0.72 20.85 1.23
CA GLY A 56 0.15 20.85 0.07
C GLY A 56 1.38 19.94 0.16
N ASP A 57 1.51 19.16 1.25
CA ASP A 57 2.62 18.20 1.32
C ASP A 57 2.46 17.07 0.29
N LEU A 58 3.60 16.63 -0.23
CA LEU A 58 3.66 15.65 -1.33
C LEU A 58 2.95 14.33 -0.99
N TYR A 59 3.07 13.86 0.24
CA TYR A 59 2.50 12.58 0.66
C TYR A 59 0.96 12.64 0.77
N THR A 60 0.43 13.77 1.28
CA THR A 60 -1.02 13.98 1.32
C THR A 60 -1.60 14.07 -0.10
N ARG A 61 -0.89 14.71 -1.04
CA ARG A 61 -1.29 14.75 -2.46
C ARG A 61 -1.27 13.37 -3.09
N ALA A 62 -0.28 12.57 -2.78
CA ALA A 62 -0.18 11.20 -3.25
C ALA A 62 -1.32 10.31 -2.72
N ALA A 63 -1.67 10.42 -1.43
CA ALA A 63 -2.82 9.74 -0.85
C ALA A 63 -4.15 10.20 -1.48
N ALA A 64 -4.28 11.49 -1.76
CA ALA A 64 -5.45 12.04 -2.44
C ALA A 64 -5.59 11.50 -3.88
N ALA A 65 -4.49 11.37 -4.61
CA ALA A 65 -4.48 10.80 -5.96
C ALA A 65 -4.89 9.32 -5.96
N ALA A 66 -4.36 8.52 -5.03
CA ALA A 66 -4.74 7.12 -4.88
C ALA A 66 -6.24 6.96 -4.54
N ALA A 67 -6.75 7.78 -3.63
CA ALA A 67 -8.18 7.81 -3.31
C ALA A 67 -9.04 8.24 -4.51
N ALA A 68 -8.61 9.24 -5.28
CA ALA A 68 -9.32 9.71 -6.48
C ALA A 68 -9.40 8.62 -7.56
N GLY A 69 -8.32 7.86 -7.76
CA GLY A 69 -8.33 6.69 -8.65
C GLY A 69 -9.38 5.67 -8.22
N SER A 70 -9.47 5.38 -6.92
CA SER A 70 -10.49 4.50 -6.37
C SER A 70 -11.90 5.08 -6.44
N ASP A 71 -12.10 6.39 -6.28
CA ASP A 71 -13.39 7.04 -6.50
C ASP A 71 -13.89 6.82 -7.94
N ALA A 72 -12.99 6.89 -8.92
CA ALA A 72 -13.34 6.76 -10.32
C ALA A 72 -13.55 5.31 -10.76
N ARG A 73 -12.69 4.37 -10.36
CA ARG A 73 -12.67 3.01 -10.90
C ARG A 73 -12.19 1.92 -9.96
N MET A 74 -12.30 2.04 -8.67
CA MET A 74 -11.92 0.97 -7.75
C MET A 74 -10.57 0.31 -8.06
N GLY A 75 -9.49 1.04 -7.92
CA GLY A 75 -8.13 0.57 -8.12
C GLY A 75 -7.13 1.67 -7.82
N GLY A 76 -5.87 1.32 -7.84
CA GLY A 76 -4.77 2.27 -7.79
C GLY A 76 -4.23 2.60 -6.41
N CYS A 77 -2.99 2.17 -6.18
CA CYS A 77 -2.16 2.59 -5.06
C CYS A 77 -0.77 3.01 -5.56
N GLU A 78 -0.67 3.62 -6.73
CA GLU A 78 0.61 3.99 -7.36
C GLU A 78 1.09 5.38 -6.93
N LEU A 79 1.25 5.53 -5.65
CA LEU A 79 1.80 6.71 -5.01
C LEU A 79 3.21 7.10 -5.47
N PRO A 80 4.12 6.17 -5.76
CA PRO A 80 5.45 6.52 -6.26
C PRO A 80 5.42 7.43 -7.49
N VAL A 81 4.39 7.33 -8.33
CA VAL A 81 4.23 8.15 -9.56
C VAL A 81 4.18 9.64 -9.25
N ALA A 82 3.31 10.04 -8.32
CA ALA A 82 3.18 11.47 -7.96
C ALA A 82 4.48 12.03 -7.36
N ILE A 83 5.16 11.20 -6.54
CA ILE A 83 6.41 11.60 -5.88
C ILE A 83 7.54 11.75 -6.89
N VAL A 84 7.66 10.84 -7.85
CA VAL A 84 8.70 10.93 -8.87
C VAL A 84 8.49 12.15 -9.75
N SER A 85 7.26 12.42 -10.16
CA SER A 85 6.93 13.61 -10.97
C SER A 85 7.35 14.91 -10.30
N GLU A 86 7.20 15.00 -8.98
CA GLU A 86 7.55 16.18 -8.19
C GLU A 86 9.08 16.29 -7.94
N LYS A 87 9.77 15.17 -7.72
CA LYS A 87 11.20 15.14 -7.44
C LYS A 87 12.08 15.20 -8.69
N GLY A 88 11.51 15.03 -9.88
CA GLY A 88 12.28 15.01 -11.13
C GLY A 88 13.27 13.85 -11.23
N LEU A 89 12.96 12.70 -10.60
CA LEU A 89 13.85 11.52 -10.59
C LEU A 89 13.83 10.82 -11.97
N PRO A 90 14.90 10.05 -12.29
CA PRO A 90 14.95 9.27 -13.52
C PRO A 90 13.78 8.27 -13.61
N HIS A 91 13.26 8.04 -14.81
CA HIS A 91 12.13 7.14 -15.05
C HIS A 91 12.38 5.72 -14.52
N ASP A 92 13.59 5.19 -14.69
CA ASP A 92 13.96 3.87 -14.19
C ASP A 92 13.90 3.79 -12.64
N ALA A 93 14.14 4.88 -11.94
CA ALA A 93 13.95 4.93 -10.49
C ALA A 93 12.47 4.72 -10.10
N LEU A 94 11.54 5.30 -10.88
CA LEU A 94 10.11 5.06 -10.72
C LEU A 94 9.75 3.59 -10.95
N LEU A 95 10.23 2.99 -12.04
CA LEU A 95 9.95 1.59 -12.36
C LEU A 95 10.45 0.66 -11.25
N ARG A 96 11.65 0.89 -10.72
CA ARG A 96 12.19 0.10 -9.58
C ARG A 96 11.37 0.30 -8.30
N ALA A 97 10.94 1.51 -8.01
CA ALA A 97 10.08 1.77 -6.85
C ALA A 97 8.72 1.08 -6.96
N LEU A 98 8.13 1.05 -8.15
CA LEU A 98 6.91 0.29 -8.40
C LEU A 98 7.14 -1.21 -8.24
N LEU A 99 8.25 -1.72 -8.76
CA LEU A 99 8.61 -3.14 -8.59
C LEU A 99 8.73 -3.51 -7.11
N VAL A 100 9.40 -2.69 -6.29
CA VAL A 100 9.45 -2.88 -4.83
C VAL A 100 8.05 -2.84 -4.22
N SER A 101 7.24 -1.83 -4.55
CA SER A 101 5.88 -1.67 -4.05
C SER A 101 5.01 -2.90 -4.34
N ASP A 102 5.02 -3.36 -5.58
CA ASP A 102 4.21 -4.48 -6.05
C ASP A 102 4.66 -5.80 -5.40
N LEU A 103 5.96 -6.08 -5.39
CA LEU A 103 6.50 -7.32 -4.82
C LEU A 103 6.28 -7.40 -3.31
N ILE A 104 6.46 -6.30 -2.57
CA ILE A 104 6.15 -6.25 -1.12
C ILE A 104 4.65 -6.46 -0.88
N THR A 105 3.79 -5.88 -1.71
CA THR A 105 2.33 -6.10 -1.63
C THR A 105 1.98 -7.56 -1.88
N ILE A 106 2.53 -8.17 -2.93
CA ILE A 106 2.33 -9.58 -3.29
C ILE A 106 2.84 -10.49 -2.18
N HIS A 107 4.02 -10.22 -1.64
CA HIS A 107 4.62 -10.99 -0.55
C HIS A 107 3.69 -11.07 0.67
N GLN A 108 3.15 -9.95 1.12
CA GLN A 108 2.16 -9.92 2.21
C GLN A 108 0.88 -10.68 1.82
N LYS A 109 0.37 -10.48 0.60
CA LYS A 109 -0.86 -11.13 0.10
C LYS A 109 -0.72 -12.65 -0.01
N THR A 110 0.46 -13.17 -0.23
CA THR A 110 0.72 -14.63 -0.27
C THR A 110 0.34 -15.30 1.06
N GLY A 111 0.61 -14.67 2.19
CA GLY A 111 0.23 -15.17 3.52
C GLY A 111 -1.25 -15.01 3.85
N ILE A 112 -1.90 -13.98 3.32
CA ILE A 112 -3.32 -13.65 3.56
C ILE A 112 -4.26 -14.52 2.72
N GLY A 113 -3.92 -14.76 1.46
CA GLY A 113 -4.74 -15.46 0.49
C GLY A 113 -5.56 -14.51 -0.41
N ARG A 114 -6.29 -15.11 -1.37
CA ARG A 114 -7.02 -14.33 -2.40
C ARG A 114 -8.30 -13.70 -1.88
N LEU A 115 -9.05 -14.44 -1.06
CA LEU A 115 -10.31 -14.02 -0.46
C LEU A 115 -10.17 -14.04 1.05
N SER A 116 -10.45 -12.93 1.69
CA SER A 116 -10.40 -12.76 3.15
C SER A 116 -11.13 -11.48 3.52
N ALA A 117 -11.70 -11.43 4.71
CA ALA A 117 -12.19 -10.21 5.32
C ALA A 117 -11.08 -9.16 5.56
N PHE A 118 -9.81 -9.51 5.35
CA PHE A 118 -8.68 -8.59 5.39
C PHE A 118 -8.58 -7.78 4.09
N CYS A 119 -8.76 -6.47 4.19
CA CYS A 119 -8.76 -5.58 3.02
C CYS A 119 -7.37 -5.50 2.37
N GLY A 120 -7.31 -5.73 1.06
CA GLY A 120 -6.08 -5.63 0.27
C GLY A 120 -5.44 -4.25 0.29
N ALA A 121 -6.21 -3.19 0.57
CA ALA A 121 -5.69 -1.83 0.70
C ALA A 121 -4.59 -1.73 1.78
N THR A 122 -4.68 -2.50 2.88
CA THR A 122 -3.64 -2.52 3.92
C THR A 122 -2.29 -2.90 3.35
N SER A 123 -2.22 -4.04 2.65
CA SER A 123 -0.96 -4.50 2.04
C SER A 123 -0.45 -3.55 0.96
N ALA A 124 -1.36 -2.99 0.16
CA ALA A 124 -1.02 -2.04 -0.89
C ALA A 124 -0.47 -0.72 -0.33
N GLY A 125 -1.03 -0.21 0.77
CA GLY A 125 -0.51 0.99 1.45
C GLY A 125 0.88 0.78 2.04
N VAL A 126 1.16 -0.41 2.59
CA VAL A 126 2.51 -0.79 3.06
C VAL A 126 3.48 -0.86 1.87
N GLY A 127 3.08 -1.53 0.77
CA GLY A 127 3.90 -1.62 -0.44
C GLY A 127 4.23 -0.24 -1.02
N ALA A 128 3.24 0.65 -1.11
CA ALA A 128 3.43 2.02 -1.59
C ALA A 128 4.45 2.79 -0.72
N ALA A 129 4.37 2.68 0.61
CA ALA A 129 5.33 3.31 1.51
C ALA A 129 6.75 2.74 1.34
N CYS A 130 6.88 1.43 1.08
CA CYS A 130 8.17 0.80 0.78
C CYS A 130 8.76 1.30 -0.55
N GLY A 131 7.94 1.46 -1.59
CA GLY A 131 8.37 2.08 -2.85
C GLY A 131 8.88 3.51 -2.66
N ILE A 132 8.21 4.29 -1.83
CA ILE A 132 8.65 5.65 -1.48
C ILE A 132 9.95 5.62 -0.68
N ALA A 133 10.05 4.75 0.33
CA ALA A 133 11.27 4.58 1.10
C ALA A 133 12.47 4.20 0.22
N TRP A 134 12.24 3.35 -0.78
CA TRP A 134 13.23 3.00 -1.80
C TRP A 134 13.68 4.21 -2.62
N LEU A 135 12.75 5.03 -3.09
CA LEU A 135 13.05 6.28 -3.84
C LEU A 135 13.86 7.27 -3.02
N ASP A 136 13.67 7.29 -1.70
CA ASP A 136 14.42 8.11 -0.76
C ASP A 136 15.80 7.49 -0.40
N GLY A 137 16.18 6.39 -1.05
CA GLY A 137 17.48 5.71 -0.84
C GLY A 137 17.47 4.73 0.33
N GLY A 138 16.30 4.36 0.84
CA GLY A 138 16.17 3.40 1.94
C GLY A 138 16.55 1.98 1.50
N GLY A 139 17.48 1.37 2.25
CA GLY A 139 17.83 -0.05 2.11
C GLY A 139 16.95 -0.96 2.95
N TYR A 140 17.39 -2.21 3.11
CA TYR A 140 16.65 -3.27 3.81
C TYR A 140 16.13 -2.85 5.19
N GLU A 141 16.96 -2.24 6.03
CA GLU A 141 16.57 -1.84 7.37
C GLU A 141 15.40 -0.86 7.37
N VAL A 142 15.46 0.18 6.54
CA VAL A 142 14.40 1.19 6.39
C VAL A 142 13.09 0.54 5.95
N ILE A 143 13.16 -0.32 4.95
CA ILE A 143 11.98 -0.98 4.39
C ILE A 143 11.39 -2.00 5.36
N ALA A 144 12.23 -2.80 6.02
CA ALA A 144 11.78 -3.77 7.01
C ALA A 144 11.05 -3.08 8.18
N HIS A 145 11.59 -1.97 8.71
CA HIS A 145 10.95 -1.22 9.77
C HIS A 145 9.72 -0.45 9.30
N THR A 146 9.68 0.03 8.06
CA THR A 146 8.47 0.60 7.45
C THR A 146 7.34 -0.42 7.44
N ILE A 147 7.61 -1.66 7.03
CA ILE A 147 6.63 -2.75 7.03
C ILE A 147 6.15 -3.05 8.44
N VAL A 148 7.09 -3.26 9.39
CA VAL A 148 6.75 -3.61 10.78
C VAL A 148 5.93 -2.52 11.43
N ASN A 149 6.34 -1.26 11.33
CA ASN A 149 5.62 -0.13 11.89
C ASN A 149 4.21 0.00 11.28
N ALA A 150 4.10 -0.08 9.97
CA ALA A 150 2.81 0.02 9.29
C ALA A 150 1.85 -1.12 9.69
N LEU A 151 2.35 -2.35 9.80
CA LEU A 151 1.55 -3.51 10.20
C LEU A 151 1.20 -3.49 11.70
N ALA A 152 2.03 -2.92 12.56
CA ALA A 152 1.72 -2.71 13.97
C ALA A 152 0.56 -1.72 14.16
N ILE A 153 0.57 -0.60 13.41
CA ILE A 153 -0.44 0.46 13.51
C ILE A 153 -1.78 -0.02 12.90
N LEU A 154 -1.73 -0.62 11.72
CA LEU A 154 -2.91 -1.09 10.99
C LEU A 154 -2.73 -2.57 10.61
N SER A 155 -2.94 -3.44 11.59
CA SER A 155 -2.78 -4.89 11.42
C SER A 155 -3.86 -5.54 10.56
N GLY A 156 -4.92 -4.84 10.27
CA GLY A 156 -5.98 -5.26 9.36
C GLY A 156 -7.08 -4.22 9.25
N MET A 157 -7.67 -4.16 8.08
CA MET A 157 -8.87 -3.38 7.78
C MET A 157 -9.92 -4.32 7.24
N VAL A 158 -11.14 -4.23 7.73
CA VAL A 158 -12.22 -5.12 7.28
C VAL A 158 -12.57 -4.81 5.82
N CYS A 159 -12.62 -5.88 5.01
CA CYS A 159 -13.11 -5.85 3.64
C CYS A 159 -14.57 -6.33 3.60
N ASP A 160 -15.47 -5.46 3.27
CA ASP A 160 -16.91 -5.67 3.20
C ASP A 160 -17.45 -5.42 1.77
N GLY A 161 -16.66 -5.84 0.77
CA GLY A 161 -16.97 -5.69 -0.65
C GLY A 161 -16.51 -4.36 -1.25
N ALA A 162 -16.58 -4.30 -2.58
CA ALA A 162 -16.17 -3.16 -3.38
C ALA A 162 -17.25 -2.06 -3.38
N LYS A 163 -16.90 -0.87 -2.86
CA LYS A 163 -17.86 0.24 -2.69
C LYS A 163 -17.17 1.59 -2.54
N ALA A 164 -17.96 2.67 -2.50
CA ALA A 164 -17.44 4.05 -2.45
C ALA A 164 -16.48 4.31 -1.27
N SER A 165 -16.70 3.66 -0.11
CA SER A 165 -15.78 3.81 1.04
C SER A 165 -14.39 3.22 0.83
N CYS A 166 -14.17 2.41 -0.24
CA CYS A 166 -12.84 1.89 -0.56
C CYS A 166 -11.83 3.01 -0.83
N ALA A 167 -12.24 4.13 -1.40
CA ALA A 167 -11.38 5.28 -1.60
C ALA A 167 -10.81 5.82 -0.27
N ALA A 168 -11.64 5.91 0.77
CA ALA A 168 -11.19 6.31 2.10
C ALA A 168 -10.28 5.24 2.75
N LYS A 169 -10.58 3.96 2.57
CA LYS A 169 -9.73 2.85 3.05
C LYS A 169 -8.35 2.89 2.41
N ILE A 170 -8.26 3.16 1.11
CA ILE A 170 -6.99 3.33 0.38
C ILE A 170 -6.20 4.50 0.94
N ALA A 171 -6.82 5.68 1.07
CA ALA A 171 -6.15 6.85 1.65
C ALA A 171 -5.62 6.57 3.06
N THR A 172 -6.43 5.91 3.90
CA THR A 172 -6.02 5.52 5.26
C THR A 172 -4.83 4.57 5.26
N ALA A 173 -4.87 3.54 4.41
CA ALA A 173 -3.80 2.55 4.33
C ALA A 173 -2.47 3.17 3.86
N VAL A 174 -2.53 4.07 2.91
CA VAL A 174 -1.39 4.84 2.42
C VAL A 174 -0.80 5.72 3.51
N ASN A 175 -1.64 6.51 4.18
CA ASN A 175 -1.19 7.37 5.28
C ASN A 175 -0.58 6.56 6.42
N ASN A 176 -1.14 5.38 6.71
CA ASN A 176 -0.58 4.44 7.68
C ASN A 176 0.82 3.94 7.27
N GLY A 177 0.99 3.51 6.02
CA GLY A 177 2.29 3.10 5.49
C GLY A 177 3.33 4.21 5.61
N LEU A 178 2.96 5.42 5.20
CA LEU A 178 3.82 6.61 5.30
C LEU A 178 4.14 7.00 6.74
N LEU A 179 3.19 6.83 7.67
CA LEU A 179 3.45 7.04 9.09
C LEU A 179 4.48 6.05 9.61
N GLY A 180 4.38 4.77 9.22
CA GLY A 180 5.36 3.74 9.57
C GLY A 180 6.77 4.08 9.09
N TYR A 181 6.90 4.58 7.87
CA TYR A 181 8.16 5.06 7.31
C TYR A 181 8.71 6.28 8.07
N ARG A 182 7.87 7.30 8.31
CA ARG A 182 8.27 8.52 9.02
C ARG A 182 8.70 8.25 10.46
N LEU A 183 8.06 7.32 11.15
CA LEU A 183 8.49 6.89 12.49
C LEU A 183 9.93 6.39 12.46
N PHE A 184 10.26 5.52 11.52
CA PHE A 184 11.62 5.01 11.42
C PHE A 184 12.65 6.10 11.04
N GLN A 185 12.29 7.04 10.17
CA GLN A 185 13.15 8.20 9.86
C GLN A 185 13.48 9.04 11.10
N GLN A 186 12.61 9.03 12.11
CA GLN A 186 12.82 9.71 13.40
C GLN A 186 13.50 8.83 14.45
N GLY A 187 13.96 7.64 14.09
CA GLY A 187 14.56 6.69 15.01
C GLY A 187 13.55 5.97 15.90
N LEU A 188 12.26 5.99 15.53
CA LEU A 188 11.16 5.35 16.27
C LEU A 188 10.69 4.09 15.57
N GLN A 189 10.41 3.05 16.35
CA GLN A 189 9.94 1.77 15.84
C GLN A 189 9.16 0.98 16.89
N PHE A 190 8.35 0.04 16.43
CA PHE A 190 7.73 -0.97 17.29
C PHE A 190 8.62 -2.20 17.37
N TYR A 191 8.63 -2.84 18.52
CA TYR A 191 9.53 -3.94 18.85
C TYR A 191 8.77 -5.26 19.01
N GLY A 192 9.50 -6.36 18.93
CA GLY A 192 8.95 -7.67 19.27
C GLY A 192 8.38 -7.68 20.69
N GLY A 193 7.08 -8.04 20.79
CA GLY A 193 6.28 -7.93 22.00
C GLY A 193 5.21 -6.86 21.97
N ASP A 194 5.25 -5.95 20.99
CA ASP A 194 4.18 -4.98 20.75
C ASP A 194 3.02 -5.64 19.98
N GLY A 195 2.12 -6.29 20.71
CA GLY A 195 0.97 -6.97 20.11
C GLY A 195 1.37 -8.10 19.18
N ILE A 196 1.04 -7.99 17.88
CA ILE A 196 1.34 -9.01 16.87
C ILE A 196 2.76 -8.90 16.29
N VAL A 197 3.50 -7.84 16.66
CA VAL A 197 4.88 -7.65 16.22
C VAL A 197 5.78 -8.66 16.91
N THR A 198 6.57 -9.37 16.13
CA THR A 198 7.59 -10.31 16.62
C THR A 198 8.93 -9.99 15.99
N LYS A 199 10.01 -10.52 16.55
CA LYS A 199 11.36 -10.28 16.05
C LYS A 199 11.48 -10.73 14.59
N GLY A 200 11.87 -9.80 13.72
CA GLY A 200 12.02 -10.01 12.27
C GLY A 200 10.77 -9.64 11.47
N VAL A 201 10.99 -8.99 10.33
CA VAL A 201 9.92 -8.51 9.45
C VAL A 201 9.08 -9.67 8.91
N GLU A 202 9.71 -10.77 8.51
CA GLU A 202 9.02 -11.94 7.97
C GLU A 202 8.06 -12.58 8.99
N ASN A 203 8.46 -12.65 10.25
CA ASN A 203 7.62 -13.19 11.31
C ASN A 203 6.40 -12.29 11.56
N THR A 204 6.56 -10.98 11.50
CA THR A 204 5.44 -10.03 11.62
C THR A 204 4.49 -10.14 10.43
N ILE A 205 5.01 -10.24 9.20
CA ILE A 205 4.20 -10.50 7.99
C ILE A 205 3.43 -11.82 8.13
N ALA A 206 4.10 -12.89 8.58
CA ALA A 206 3.47 -14.19 8.79
C ALA A 206 2.35 -14.16 9.85
N ASN A 207 2.53 -13.40 10.94
CA ASN A 207 1.52 -13.23 11.98
C ASN A 207 0.27 -12.53 11.42
N VAL A 208 0.45 -11.46 10.65
CA VAL A 208 -0.66 -10.76 9.98
C VAL A 208 -1.34 -11.68 8.97
N GLY A 209 -0.58 -12.43 8.19
CA GLY A 209 -1.12 -13.42 7.25
C GLY A 209 -1.96 -14.49 7.95
N ARG A 210 -1.49 -15.02 9.08
CA ARG A 210 -2.23 -15.98 9.90
C ARG A 210 -3.50 -15.38 10.48
N LEU A 211 -3.43 -14.15 11.03
CA LEU A 211 -4.61 -13.43 11.52
C LEU A 211 -5.65 -13.27 10.42
N ALA A 212 -5.23 -12.85 9.24
CA ALA A 212 -6.12 -12.63 8.10
C ALA A 212 -6.75 -13.93 7.58
N ARG A 213 -5.95 -15.00 7.45
CA ARG A 213 -6.40 -16.26 6.86
C ARG A 213 -7.22 -17.12 7.82
N GLU A 214 -6.76 -17.21 9.08
CA GLU A 214 -7.38 -18.08 10.06
C GLU A 214 -8.29 -17.31 11.03
N GLY A 215 -7.79 -16.19 11.59
CA GLY A 215 -8.52 -15.43 12.60
C GLY A 215 -9.76 -14.72 12.06
N MET A 216 -9.73 -14.27 10.79
CA MET A 216 -10.84 -13.54 10.19
C MET A 216 -11.88 -14.43 9.46
N ARG A 217 -11.80 -15.76 9.55
CA ARG A 217 -12.79 -16.65 8.89
C ARG A 217 -14.20 -16.42 9.40
N GLY A 218 -14.38 -16.32 10.71
CA GLY A 218 -15.69 -16.00 11.31
C GLY A 218 -16.16 -14.60 10.92
N THR A 219 -15.27 -13.65 10.88
CA THR A 219 -15.56 -12.27 10.44
C THR A 219 -16.05 -12.24 8.98
N ASP A 220 -15.44 -13.05 8.11
CA ASP A 220 -15.83 -13.15 6.69
C ASP A 220 -17.26 -13.69 6.55
N CYS A 221 -17.60 -14.76 7.28
CA CYS A 221 -18.95 -15.30 7.31
C CYS A 221 -19.97 -14.28 7.82
N GLU A 222 -19.67 -13.60 8.93
CA GLU A 222 -20.55 -12.59 9.52
C GLU A 222 -20.80 -11.41 8.58
N ILE A 223 -19.75 -10.94 7.88
CA ILE A 223 -19.89 -9.89 6.87
C ILE A 223 -20.84 -10.32 5.75
N LEU A 224 -20.69 -11.56 5.27
CA LEU A 224 -21.58 -12.09 4.22
C LEU A 224 -23.02 -12.17 4.70
N ASP A 225 -23.27 -12.62 5.92
CA ASP A 225 -24.62 -12.70 6.50
C ASP A 225 -25.24 -11.29 6.63
N ILE A 226 -24.50 -10.31 7.13
CA ILE A 226 -24.93 -8.92 7.17
C ILE A 226 -25.28 -8.40 5.77
N MET A 227 -24.42 -8.68 4.75
CA MET A 227 -24.62 -8.20 3.39
C MET A 227 -25.85 -8.80 2.70
N VAL A 228 -26.26 -10.02 3.08
CA VAL A 228 -27.48 -10.68 2.54
C VAL A 228 -28.71 -10.53 3.44
N GLY A 229 -28.59 -9.76 4.53
CA GLY A 229 -29.70 -9.47 5.43
C GLY A 229 -30.10 -10.63 6.35
N ARG A 230 -29.17 -11.42 6.78
CA ARG A 230 -29.34 -12.51 7.74
C ARG A 230 -28.85 -12.14 9.13
#